data_05bc23bf28d7a4ef92f92262b6b29a98
#
_entry.id   05bc23bf28d7a4ef92f92262b6b29a98
#
_cell.length_a   1.000
_cell.length_b   1.000
_cell.length_c   1.000
_cell.angle_alpha   90.00
_cell.angle_beta   90.00
_cell.angle_gamma   90.00
#
_symmetry.space_group_name_H-M   'P 1'
#
loop_
_entity.id
_entity.type
_entity.pdbx_description
1 polymer ?
#
loop_
_entity_poly.entity_id
_entity_poly.type
_entity_poly.pdbx_seq_one_letter_code
_entity_poly.pdbx_strand_id
1 'polypeptide(L)'
;MEPLRPVVLERLMRYYRYLSEVTARKNIDTITSAQLGAVLQIDPTQVRKDFGAIGLMGISRVGYEVCEVCRAIRMVFGFDRPYSSVLIGAGHLGNALMSYPGFVRYGLRITAAFDADPDKAGQVIAGVPVKGTRSLKPFIRRHEIKMAVLTTPVGVSQIIADRGGSA
;
A
#
# COMPACT_ATOMS: atom_id res chain seq x y z
N MET A 1 21.94 2.37 -6.47
CA MET A 1 21.31 1.06 -6.79
C MET A 1 20.62 1.23 -8.13
N GLU A 2 20.92 0.38 -9.09
CA GLU A 2 20.24 0.40 -10.39
C GLU A 2 18.73 0.14 -10.19
N PRO A 3 17.86 0.84 -10.91
CA PRO A 3 16.42 0.65 -10.74
C PRO A 3 16.02 -0.78 -11.11
N LEU A 4 15.23 -1.42 -10.26
CA LEU A 4 14.72 -2.76 -10.50
C LEU A 4 13.77 -2.77 -11.72
N ARG A 5 13.90 -3.77 -12.57
CA ARG A 5 13.02 -3.93 -13.74
C ARG A 5 11.57 -4.20 -13.32
N PRO A 6 10.56 -3.70 -14.05
CA PRO A 6 9.14 -3.86 -13.68
C PRO A 6 8.75 -5.32 -13.39
N VAL A 7 9.21 -6.27 -14.20
CA VAL A 7 8.91 -7.70 -14.01
C VAL A 7 9.44 -8.27 -12.68
N VAL A 8 10.54 -7.71 -12.14
CA VAL A 8 11.05 -8.08 -10.82
C VAL A 8 10.14 -7.52 -9.75
N LEU A 9 9.72 -6.25 -9.88
CA LEU A 9 8.78 -5.62 -8.94
C LEU A 9 7.45 -6.38 -8.86
N GLU A 10 6.89 -6.80 -9.98
CA GLU A 10 5.67 -7.61 -10.01
C GLU A 10 5.83 -8.93 -9.22
N ARG A 11 6.96 -9.63 -9.41
CA ARG A 11 7.22 -10.87 -8.66
C ARG A 11 7.42 -10.62 -7.18
N LEU A 12 8.15 -9.55 -6.81
CA LEU A 12 8.34 -9.16 -5.40
C LEU A 12 6.99 -8.89 -4.72
N MET A 13 6.03 -8.25 -5.41
CA MET A 13 4.68 -8.06 -4.88
C MET A 13 3.92 -9.38 -4.71
N ARG A 14 4.08 -10.34 -5.62
CA ARG A 14 3.49 -11.68 -5.47
C ARG A 14 4.08 -12.41 -4.27
N TYR A 15 5.40 -12.34 -4.05
CA TYR A 15 6.05 -12.90 -2.87
C TYR A 15 5.53 -12.26 -1.60
N TYR A 16 5.47 -10.93 -1.55
CA TYR A 16 4.99 -10.20 -0.38
C TYR A 16 3.56 -10.54 0.00
N ARG A 17 2.64 -10.59 -0.97
CA ARG A 17 1.25 -10.98 -0.72
C ARG A 17 1.14 -12.35 -0.10
N TYR A 18 1.78 -13.34 -0.73
CA TYR A 18 1.76 -14.72 -0.23
C TYR A 18 2.34 -14.81 1.19
N LEU A 19 3.55 -14.28 1.40
CA LEU A 19 4.24 -14.36 2.67
C LEU A 19 3.50 -13.64 3.79
N SER A 20 2.95 -12.46 3.54
CA SER A 20 2.17 -11.72 4.55
C SER A 20 0.87 -12.43 4.94
N GLU A 21 0.21 -13.14 4.00
CA GLU A 21 -0.99 -13.93 4.29
C GLU A 21 -0.65 -15.21 5.07
N VAL A 22 0.42 -15.89 4.68
CA VAL A 22 0.83 -17.16 5.29
C VAL A 22 1.35 -16.94 6.72
N THR A 23 2.15 -15.89 6.93
CA THR A 23 2.64 -15.54 8.27
C THR A 23 1.48 -15.22 9.22
N ALA A 24 0.46 -14.51 8.73
CA ALA A 24 -0.72 -14.18 9.53
C ALA A 24 -1.54 -15.42 9.94
N ARG A 25 -1.47 -16.52 9.16
CA ARG A 25 -2.31 -17.72 9.38
C ARG A 25 -1.57 -18.92 9.95
N LYS A 26 -0.29 -19.11 9.61
CA LYS A 26 0.45 -20.37 9.86
C LYS A 26 1.73 -20.21 10.67
N ASN A 27 2.10 -18.99 11.06
CA ASN A 27 3.32 -18.71 11.84
C ASN A 27 4.57 -19.39 11.25
N ILE A 28 4.82 -19.20 9.94
CA ILE A 28 5.99 -19.77 9.26
C ILE A 28 7.15 -18.77 9.38
N ASP A 29 8.23 -19.19 10.02
CA ASP A 29 9.39 -18.34 10.26
C ASP A 29 10.37 -18.32 9.07
N THR A 30 10.50 -19.45 8.37
CA THR A 30 11.44 -19.59 7.25
C THR A 30 10.77 -20.17 6.01
N ILE A 31 11.29 -19.82 4.83
CA ILE A 31 10.83 -20.33 3.55
C ILE A 31 12.00 -20.53 2.57
N THR A 32 12.02 -21.66 1.88
CA THR A 32 13.00 -21.91 0.82
C THR A 32 12.52 -21.35 -0.52
N SER A 33 13.47 -21.07 -1.42
CA SER A 33 13.14 -20.68 -2.81
C SER A 33 12.34 -21.76 -3.56
N ALA A 34 12.55 -23.05 -3.21
CA ALA A 34 11.81 -24.15 -3.80
C ALA A 34 10.35 -24.15 -3.35
N GLN A 35 10.08 -23.98 -2.03
CA GLN A 35 8.73 -23.88 -1.49
C GLN A 35 7.96 -22.69 -2.06
N LEU A 36 8.59 -21.52 -2.07
CA LEU A 36 7.97 -20.31 -2.59
C LEU A 36 7.73 -20.41 -4.11
N GLY A 37 8.69 -20.96 -4.84
CA GLY A 37 8.59 -21.19 -6.28
C GLY A 37 7.47 -22.17 -6.64
N ALA A 38 7.34 -23.27 -5.89
CA ALA A 38 6.30 -24.26 -6.13
C ALA A 38 4.88 -23.67 -5.96
N VAL A 39 4.66 -22.87 -4.90
CA VAL A 39 3.35 -22.26 -4.63
C VAL A 39 3.00 -21.18 -5.65
N LEU A 40 3.96 -20.37 -6.05
CA LEU A 40 3.72 -19.24 -6.97
C LEU A 40 3.96 -19.57 -8.44
N GLN A 41 4.36 -20.82 -8.74
CA GLN A 41 4.74 -21.28 -10.08
C GLN A 41 5.86 -20.42 -10.70
N ILE A 42 6.91 -20.18 -9.91
CA ILE A 42 8.09 -19.43 -10.30
C ILE A 42 9.33 -20.34 -10.11
N ASP A 43 10.23 -20.34 -11.07
CA ASP A 43 11.47 -21.11 -10.97
C ASP A 43 12.26 -20.72 -9.70
N PRO A 44 12.71 -21.68 -8.86
CA PRO A 44 13.47 -21.39 -7.65
C PRO A 44 14.74 -20.59 -7.88
N THR A 45 15.37 -20.71 -9.05
CA THR A 45 16.53 -19.91 -9.43
C THR A 45 16.15 -18.45 -9.63
N GLN A 46 14.95 -18.21 -10.21
CA GLN A 46 14.43 -16.86 -10.37
C GLN A 46 14.11 -16.22 -9.02
N VAL A 47 13.52 -16.98 -8.08
CA VAL A 47 13.29 -16.50 -6.70
C VAL A 47 14.60 -16.05 -6.05
N ARG A 48 15.66 -16.87 -6.16
CA ARG A 48 17.00 -16.51 -5.63
C ARG A 48 17.58 -15.26 -6.29
N LYS A 49 17.44 -15.12 -7.62
CA LYS A 49 17.90 -13.92 -8.34
C LYS A 49 17.15 -12.66 -7.90
N ASP A 50 15.83 -12.77 -7.75
CA ASP A 50 15.00 -11.64 -7.32
C ASP A 50 15.35 -11.20 -5.89
N PHE A 51 15.54 -12.15 -4.96
CA PHE A 51 15.94 -11.86 -3.60
C PHE A 51 17.35 -11.27 -3.52
N GLY A 52 18.29 -11.82 -4.30
CA GLY A 52 19.64 -11.25 -4.42
C GLY A 52 19.63 -9.81 -4.95
N ALA A 53 18.72 -9.48 -5.89
CA ALA A 53 18.59 -8.13 -6.44
C ALA A 53 18.15 -7.08 -5.39
N ILE A 54 17.53 -7.51 -4.28
CA ILE A 54 17.14 -6.66 -3.14
C ILE A 54 18.04 -6.88 -1.90
N GLY A 55 19.20 -7.53 -2.09
CA GLY A 55 20.22 -7.70 -1.05
C GLY A 55 19.95 -8.83 -0.06
N LEU A 56 18.98 -9.71 -0.32
CA LEU A 56 18.72 -10.87 0.55
C LEU A 56 19.61 -12.06 0.20
N MET A 57 20.18 -12.67 1.23
CA MET A 57 20.96 -13.89 1.14
C MET A 57 20.28 -15.01 1.92
N GLY A 58 20.04 -16.14 1.27
CA GLY A 58 19.47 -17.32 1.93
C GLY A 58 20.52 -18.08 2.74
N ILE A 59 20.08 -18.65 3.85
CA ILE A 59 20.89 -19.55 4.67
C ILE A 59 20.84 -20.97 4.06
N SER A 60 21.99 -21.57 3.85
CA SER A 60 22.07 -22.94 3.28
C SER A 60 21.21 -23.91 4.08
N ARG A 61 20.40 -24.71 3.39
CA ARG A 61 19.47 -25.72 3.93
C ARG A 61 18.32 -25.18 4.79
N VAL A 62 18.31 -23.88 5.14
CA VAL A 62 17.23 -23.23 5.92
C VAL A 62 16.33 -22.40 5.01
N GLY A 63 16.90 -21.63 4.10
CA GLY A 63 16.20 -20.70 3.22
C GLY A 63 16.30 -19.26 3.69
N TYR A 64 15.18 -18.55 3.71
CA TYR A 64 15.08 -17.14 4.06
C TYR A 64 14.13 -16.96 5.24
N GLU A 65 14.45 -16.07 6.15
CA GLU A 65 13.52 -15.64 7.19
C GLU A 65 12.39 -14.80 6.57
N VAL A 66 11.15 -15.23 6.80
CA VAL A 66 9.97 -14.59 6.18
C VAL A 66 9.83 -13.13 6.58
N CYS A 67 10.13 -12.81 7.85
CA CYS A 67 10.09 -11.43 8.34
C CYS A 67 11.12 -10.54 7.64
N GLU A 68 12.32 -11.05 7.36
CA GLU A 68 13.36 -10.30 6.62
C GLU A 68 12.99 -10.08 5.17
N VAL A 69 12.45 -11.13 4.49
CA VAL A 69 11.96 -11.00 3.12
C VAL A 69 10.86 -9.93 3.04
N CYS A 70 9.88 -10.01 3.92
CA CYS A 70 8.80 -9.02 3.96
C CYS A 70 9.32 -7.61 4.23
N ARG A 71 10.29 -7.45 5.14
CA ARG A 71 10.92 -6.16 5.44
C ARG A 71 11.66 -5.59 4.22
N ALA A 72 12.50 -6.40 3.57
CA ALA A 72 13.25 -5.97 2.40
C ALA A 72 12.33 -5.54 1.24
N ILE A 73 11.27 -6.32 0.99
CA ILE A 73 10.29 -5.97 -0.04
C ILE A 73 9.55 -4.67 0.34
N ARG A 74 9.14 -4.50 1.61
CA ARG A 74 8.53 -3.24 2.08
C ARG A 74 9.41 -2.03 1.85
N MET A 75 10.73 -2.15 2.07
CA MET A 75 11.68 -1.06 1.81
C MET A 75 11.75 -0.73 0.30
N VAL A 76 11.78 -1.73 -0.57
CA VAL A 76 11.78 -1.53 -2.05
C VAL A 76 10.56 -0.73 -2.50
N PHE A 77 9.38 -1.02 -1.95
CA PHE A 77 8.12 -0.34 -2.31
C PHE A 77 7.82 0.90 -1.46
N GLY A 78 8.65 1.21 -0.47
CA GLY A 78 8.41 2.33 0.44
C GLY A 78 7.24 2.10 1.41
N PHE A 79 6.82 0.85 1.64
CA PHE A 79 5.73 0.51 2.58
C PHE A 79 6.15 0.59 4.05
N ASP A 80 7.43 0.75 4.32
CA ASP A 80 8.01 1.00 5.65
C ASP A 80 7.71 2.41 6.17
N ARG A 81 7.42 3.33 5.27
CA ARG A 81 7.04 4.73 5.57
C ARG A 81 5.60 4.96 5.14
N PRO A 82 4.64 4.91 6.07
CA PRO A 82 3.25 5.10 5.71
C PRO A 82 3.02 6.49 5.13
N TYR A 83 2.54 6.54 3.90
CA TYR A 83 2.11 7.77 3.27
C TYR A 83 0.74 8.17 3.82
N SER A 84 0.70 9.35 4.44
CA SER A 84 -0.56 10.00 4.78
C SER A 84 -1.28 10.40 3.49
N SER A 85 -2.51 9.94 3.36
CA SER A 85 -3.36 10.25 2.22
C SER A 85 -4.69 10.84 2.67
N VAL A 86 -5.37 11.50 1.76
CA VAL A 86 -6.75 11.92 1.93
C VAL A 86 -7.65 11.17 0.96
N LEU A 87 -8.90 10.97 1.35
CA LEU A 87 -9.93 10.41 0.48
C LEU A 87 -10.90 11.52 0.08
N ILE A 88 -11.31 11.57 -1.17
CA ILE A 88 -12.24 12.57 -1.68
C ILE A 88 -13.47 11.86 -2.23
N GLY A 89 -14.60 12.07 -1.54
CA GLY A 89 -15.88 11.40 -1.75
C GLY A 89 -16.16 10.34 -0.68
N ALA A 90 -16.88 10.70 0.39
CA ALA A 90 -17.31 9.77 1.44
C ALA A 90 -18.66 9.11 1.09
N GLY A 91 -18.78 8.59 -0.14
CA GLY A 91 -19.91 7.77 -0.59
C GLY A 91 -19.69 6.29 -0.24
N HIS A 92 -20.48 5.40 -0.85
CA HIS A 92 -20.39 3.95 -0.58
C HIS A 92 -18.98 3.39 -0.80
N LEU A 93 -18.34 3.72 -1.93
CA LEU A 93 -16.99 3.28 -2.23
C LEU A 93 -15.97 3.90 -1.24
N GLY A 94 -16.09 5.19 -0.93
CA GLY A 94 -15.23 5.87 0.04
C GLY A 94 -15.32 5.22 1.43
N ASN A 95 -16.53 4.92 1.88
CA ASN A 95 -16.77 4.25 3.17
C ASN A 95 -16.15 2.84 3.20
N ALA A 96 -16.32 2.07 2.13
CA ALA A 96 -15.70 0.75 2.00
C ALA A 96 -14.17 0.83 2.08
N LEU A 97 -13.57 1.81 1.39
CA LEU A 97 -12.11 2.00 1.40
C LEU A 97 -11.60 2.47 2.77
N MET A 98 -12.28 3.41 3.45
CA MET A 98 -11.90 3.84 4.81
C MET A 98 -11.97 2.69 5.81
N SER A 99 -12.92 1.78 5.64
CA SER A 99 -13.10 0.61 6.50
C SER A 99 -12.15 -0.55 6.17
N TYR A 100 -11.39 -0.48 5.08
CA TYR A 100 -10.52 -1.57 4.66
C TYR A 100 -9.16 -1.53 5.38
N PRO A 101 -8.86 -2.50 6.26
CA PRO A 101 -7.63 -2.48 7.07
C PRO A 101 -6.37 -2.81 6.27
N GLY A 102 -6.53 -3.31 5.03
CA GLY A 102 -5.42 -3.80 4.20
C GLY A 102 -4.48 -2.70 3.71
N PHE A 103 -4.92 -1.46 3.60
CA PHE A 103 -4.08 -0.37 3.06
C PHE A 103 -2.82 -0.10 3.88
N VAL A 104 -2.89 -0.24 5.19
CA VAL A 104 -1.73 -0.03 6.09
C VAL A 104 -0.58 -0.99 5.78
N ARG A 105 -0.89 -2.22 5.32
CA ARG A 105 0.12 -3.21 4.90
C ARG A 105 0.94 -2.72 3.70
N TYR A 106 0.34 -1.89 2.86
CA TYR A 106 0.95 -1.29 1.67
C TYR A 106 1.42 0.16 1.90
N GLY A 107 1.61 0.54 3.17
CA GLY A 107 2.10 1.87 3.50
C GLY A 107 1.13 3.02 3.23
N LEU A 108 -0.16 2.76 3.01
CA LEU A 108 -1.17 3.78 2.78
C LEU A 108 -2.03 3.97 4.01
N ARG A 109 -2.10 5.21 4.51
CA ARG A 109 -2.99 5.58 5.63
C ARG A 109 -3.89 6.73 5.20
N ILE A 110 -5.21 6.48 5.17
CA ILE A 110 -6.20 7.54 4.98
C ILE A 110 -6.35 8.29 6.31
N THR A 111 -5.95 9.57 6.35
CA THR A 111 -5.93 10.40 7.57
C THR A 111 -7.15 11.30 7.69
N ALA A 112 -7.79 11.63 6.59
CA ALA A 112 -9.05 12.38 6.53
C ALA A 112 -9.80 12.08 5.23
N ALA A 113 -11.11 12.19 5.26
CA ALA A 113 -11.96 12.19 4.08
C ALA A 113 -12.57 13.57 3.85
N PHE A 114 -12.89 13.88 2.60
CA PHE A 114 -13.54 15.14 2.21
C PHE A 114 -14.76 14.84 1.34
N ASP A 115 -15.88 15.46 1.67
CA ASP A 115 -17.11 15.36 0.88
C ASP A 115 -17.71 16.74 0.65
N ALA A 116 -18.42 16.88 -0.47
CA ALA A 116 -19.15 18.11 -0.81
C ALA A 116 -20.47 18.21 -0.04
N ASP A 117 -21.00 17.08 0.40
CA ASP A 117 -22.23 16.98 1.18
C ASP A 117 -22.00 17.51 2.60
N PRO A 118 -22.69 18.60 3.01
CA PRO A 118 -22.51 19.18 4.34
C PRO A 118 -22.98 18.24 5.45
N ASP A 119 -23.91 17.33 5.20
CA ASP A 119 -24.45 16.40 6.19
C ASP A 119 -23.45 15.32 6.59
N LYS A 120 -22.41 15.11 5.76
CA LYS A 120 -21.31 14.18 6.07
C LYS A 120 -20.17 14.86 6.82
N ALA A 121 -20.05 16.17 6.70
CA ALA A 121 -18.99 16.90 7.37
C ALA A 121 -19.15 16.83 8.91
N GLY A 122 -18.06 16.49 9.60
CA GLY A 122 -18.06 16.26 11.04
C GLY A 122 -18.27 14.81 11.46
N GLN A 123 -18.67 13.92 10.55
CA GLN A 123 -18.76 12.48 10.84
C GLN A 123 -17.38 11.85 10.97
N VAL A 124 -17.31 10.70 11.65
CA VAL A 124 -16.12 9.84 11.71
C VAL A 124 -16.51 8.46 11.20
N ILE A 125 -15.86 8.00 10.12
CA ILE A 125 -16.14 6.71 9.49
C ILE A 125 -14.90 5.83 9.63
N ALA A 126 -15.02 4.69 10.30
CA ALA A 126 -13.90 3.77 10.58
C ALA A 126 -12.67 4.47 11.20
N GLY A 127 -12.90 5.46 12.07
CA GLY A 127 -11.83 6.24 12.70
C GLY A 127 -11.26 7.38 11.82
N VAL A 128 -11.76 7.56 10.59
CA VAL A 128 -11.35 8.62 9.67
C VAL A 128 -12.33 9.80 9.76
N PRO A 129 -11.87 11.02 10.09
CA PRO A 129 -12.75 12.20 10.14
C PRO A 129 -13.14 12.64 8.72
N VAL A 130 -14.41 12.91 8.50
CA VAL A 130 -14.95 13.48 7.27
C VAL A 130 -15.06 15.00 7.40
N LYS A 131 -14.56 15.74 6.44
CA LYS A 131 -14.50 17.20 6.40
C LYS A 131 -15.16 17.73 5.13
N GLY A 132 -15.63 18.97 5.17
CA GLY A 132 -16.09 19.66 3.97
C GLY A 132 -14.94 19.97 3.00
N THR A 133 -15.22 19.95 1.70
CA THR A 133 -14.22 20.16 0.63
C THR A 133 -13.50 21.52 0.70
N ARG A 134 -14.09 22.53 1.33
CA ARG A 134 -13.45 23.84 1.53
C ARG A 134 -12.17 23.76 2.36
N SER A 135 -12.06 22.80 3.27
CA SER A 135 -10.89 22.58 4.14
C SER A 135 -9.81 21.69 3.50
N LEU A 136 -10.01 21.18 2.28
CA LEU A 136 -9.09 20.25 1.60
C LEU A 136 -7.70 20.87 1.37
N LYS A 137 -7.63 22.02 0.70
CA LYS A 137 -6.34 22.68 0.40
C LYS A 137 -5.54 23.05 1.65
N PRO A 138 -6.13 23.72 2.66
CA PRO A 138 -5.44 23.97 3.92
C PRO A 138 -4.96 22.69 4.62
N PHE A 139 -5.76 21.63 4.57
CA PHE A 139 -5.40 20.35 5.18
C PHE A 139 -4.21 19.71 4.47
N ILE A 140 -4.23 19.64 3.12
CA ILE A 140 -3.12 19.10 2.32
C ILE A 140 -1.81 19.81 2.66
N ARG A 141 -1.80 21.14 2.69
CA ARG A 141 -0.60 21.94 3.00
C ARG A 141 -0.12 21.70 4.43
N ARG A 142 -1.03 21.74 5.41
CA ARG A 142 -0.68 21.60 6.84
C ARG A 142 -0.11 20.23 7.17
N HIS A 143 -0.59 19.17 6.52
CA HIS A 143 -0.23 17.78 6.82
C HIS A 143 0.70 17.17 5.77
N GLU A 144 1.22 17.97 4.84
CA GLU A 144 2.13 17.54 3.76
C GLU A 144 1.63 16.30 3.00
N ILE A 145 0.33 16.28 2.70
CA ILE A 145 -0.31 15.16 2.03
C ILE A 145 0.19 15.06 0.59
N LYS A 146 0.74 13.91 0.23
CA LYS A 146 1.31 13.66 -1.12
C LYS A 146 0.42 12.76 -1.99
N MET A 147 -0.64 12.20 -1.42
CA MET A 147 -1.52 11.26 -2.13
C MET A 147 -2.99 11.53 -1.80
N ALA A 148 -3.83 11.49 -2.82
CA ALA A 148 -5.28 11.54 -2.67
C ALA A 148 -5.93 10.35 -3.38
N VAL A 149 -6.93 9.74 -2.74
CA VAL A 149 -7.78 8.69 -3.31
C VAL A 149 -9.09 9.33 -3.72
N LEU A 150 -9.40 9.30 -5.02
CA LEU A 150 -10.64 9.86 -5.56
C LEU A 150 -11.71 8.77 -5.68
N THR A 151 -12.84 8.97 -5.03
CA THR A 151 -14.00 8.06 -5.05
C THR A 151 -15.28 8.81 -5.44
N THR A 152 -15.11 9.90 -6.18
CA THR A 152 -16.19 10.70 -6.76
C THR A 152 -16.44 10.30 -8.23
N PRO A 153 -17.62 10.57 -8.79
CA PRO A 153 -17.88 10.38 -10.23
C PRO A 153 -16.85 11.12 -11.10
N VAL A 154 -16.53 10.53 -12.26
CA VAL A 154 -15.44 10.99 -13.15
C VAL A 154 -15.47 12.49 -13.45
N GLY A 155 -16.65 13.07 -13.71
CA GLY A 155 -16.77 14.51 -14.01
C GLY A 155 -16.38 15.44 -12.85
N VAL A 156 -16.52 14.98 -11.61
CA VAL A 156 -16.13 15.74 -10.42
C VAL A 156 -14.66 15.53 -10.09
N SER A 157 -14.14 14.33 -10.35
CA SER A 157 -12.73 13.96 -10.09
C SER A 157 -11.76 14.85 -10.84
N GLN A 158 -12.04 15.19 -12.12
CA GLN A 158 -11.17 16.05 -12.93
C GLN A 158 -11.07 17.45 -12.35
N ILE A 159 -12.20 18.04 -11.94
CA ILE A 159 -12.23 19.40 -11.34
C ILE A 159 -11.42 19.47 -10.05
N ILE A 160 -11.42 18.38 -9.28
CA ILE A 160 -10.68 18.29 -8.02
C ILE A 160 -9.18 18.10 -8.30
N ALA A 161 -8.81 17.25 -9.27
CA ALA A 161 -7.42 17.04 -9.67
C ALA A 161 -6.78 18.33 -10.18
N ASP A 162 -7.47 19.08 -11.04
CA ASP A 162 -6.99 20.35 -11.59
C ASP A 162 -6.82 21.43 -10.50
N ARG A 163 -7.67 21.42 -9.49
CA ARG A 163 -7.58 22.34 -8.33
C ARG A 163 -6.52 21.91 -7.32
N GLY A 164 -6.17 20.64 -7.26
CA GLY A 164 -5.16 20.07 -6.35
C GLY A 164 -3.73 20.13 -6.90
N GLY A 165 -3.57 20.08 -8.22
CA GLY A 165 -2.27 20.08 -8.90
C GLY A 165 -1.58 21.44 -9.00
N SER A 166 -2.20 22.53 -8.54
CA SER A 166 -1.63 23.89 -8.56
C SER A 166 -1.20 24.35 -7.16
N ALA A 167 -0.58 23.46 -6.37
CA ALA A 167 -0.09 23.81 -5.03
C ALA A 167 1.39 23.49 -4.88
#